data_c2198e5644b34f7f6d454ec17713fffd
#
_entry.id   c2198e5644b34f7f6d454ec17713fffd
#
_cell.length_a   1.000
_cell.length_b   1.000
_cell.length_c   1.000
_cell.angle_alpha   90.00
_cell.angle_beta   90.00
_cell.angle_gamma   90.00
#
_symmetry.space_group_name_H-M   'P 1'
#
loop_
_entity.id
_entity.type
_entity.pdbx_description
1 polymer ?
#
loop_
_entity_poly.entity_id
_entity_poly.type
_entity_poly.pdbx_seq_one_letter_code
_entity_poly.pdbx_strand_id
1 'polypeptide(L)'
;MLVTGSAKRIGAAIVRAAHHAGYRVIIHALSSQSEAYRLADTLNQTRPDSAAVLIADLAVIEDSDALQGFVQDALSPFGQIDVLVHNASRFYPTAMGTITHSAWNELMLTNAKAPLLLSQALLPYLQAVHGCIISVLDIHADDRPFVGYSVYNMAKSAHRTMVQSLALELAPTVRVNGIAPGVNVLPDPHSDQAISNAQQAAIVNSIPMQRIGTPDDIADCVLYLARASYITGEVIAVDGGRSLTLAGGHMSV
;
A
#
# COMPACT_ATOMS: atom_id res chain seq x y z
N MET A 1 -7.58 12.63 0.02
CA MET A 1 -6.85 11.36 -0.21
C MET A 1 -7.28 10.33 0.83
N LEU A 2 -7.68 9.14 0.41
CA LEU A 2 -7.94 7.98 1.29
C LEU A 2 -6.76 7.01 1.22
N VAL A 3 -6.22 6.60 2.37
CA VAL A 3 -5.11 5.63 2.44
C VAL A 3 -5.51 4.44 3.31
N THR A 4 -5.58 3.24 2.73
CA THR A 4 -5.93 2.03 3.47
C THR A 4 -4.78 1.56 4.36
N GLY A 5 -5.07 1.08 5.60
CA GLY A 5 -4.06 0.59 6.54
C GLY A 5 -3.03 1.65 6.94
N SER A 6 -3.47 2.87 7.23
CA SER A 6 -2.57 4.04 7.31
C SER A 6 -2.32 4.60 8.71
N ALA A 7 -2.68 3.86 9.76
CA ALA A 7 -2.42 4.31 11.13
C ALA A 7 -0.92 4.26 11.53
N LYS A 8 -0.11 3.44 10.85
CA LYS A 8 1.30 3.16 11.21
C LYS A 8 2.19 3.04 9.98
N ARG A 9 3.52 3.01 10.21
CA ARG A 9 4.56 2.66 9.23
C ARG A 9 4.42 3.46 7.91
N ILE A 10 4.48 2.79 6.76
CA ILE A 10 4.39 3.39 5.42
C ILE A 10 3.10 4.19 5.25
N GLY A 11 1.96 3.62 5.63
CA GLY A 11 0.67 4.31 5.50
C GLY A 11 0.60 5.62 6.28
N ALA A 12 1.17 5.66 7.50
CA ALA A 12 1.22 6.89 8.29
C ALA A 12 2.18 7.94 7.71
N ALA A 13 3.28 7.51 7.09
CA ALA A 13 4.19 8.42 6.37
C ALA A 13 3.48 9.03 5.14
N ILE A 14 2.78 8.20 4.36
CA ILE A 14 1.99 8.68 3.21
C ILE A 14 0.96 9.73 3.67
N VAL A 15 0.22 9.45 4.74
CA VAL A 15 -0.79 10.37 5.29
C VAL A 15 -0.14 11.69 5.74
N ARG A 16 0.98 11.66 6.47
CA ARG A 16 1.69 12.87 6.90
C ARG A 16 2.18 13.69 5.71
N ALA A 17 2.84 13.04 4.76
CA ALA A 17 3.36 13.69 3.56
C ALA A 17 2.23 14.31 2.71
N ALA A 18 1.12 13.59 2.52
CA ALA A 18 -0.06 14.09 1.82
C ALA A 18 -0.69 15.29 2.55
N HIS A 19 -0.84 15.21 3.87
CA HIS A 19 -1.35 16.31 4.67
C HIS A 19 -0.46 17.56 4.57
N HIS A 20 0.86 17.39 4.70
CA HIS A 20 1.83 18.46 4.53
C HIS A 20 1.78 19.08 3.12
N ALA A 21 1.51 18.27 2.12
CA ALA A 21 1.34 18.68 0.72
C ALA A 21 -0.03 19.33 0.43
N GLY A 22 -0.88 19.55 1.44
CA GLY A 22 -2.15 20.25 1.33
C GLY A 22 -3.39 19.37 1.15
N TYR A 23 -3.25 18.03 1.05
CA TYR A 23 -4.42 17.15 0.97
C TYR A 23 -5.17 17.09 2.30
N ARG A 24 -6.51 17.00 2.25
CA ARG A 24 -7.29 16.43 3.34
C ARG A 24 -7.14 14.92 3.27
N VAL A 25 -6.97 14.25 4.44
CA VAL A 25 -6.59 12.85 4.51
C VAL A 25 -7.60 12.03 5.30
N ILE A 26 -7.90 10.82 4.83
CA ILE A 26 -8.71 9.83 5.51
C ILE A 26 -7.81 8.67 5.91
N ILE A 27 -7.66 8.46 7.20
CA ILE A 27 -6.80 7.46 7.81
C ILE A 27 -7.63 6.21 8.07
N HIS A 28 -7.45 5.21 7.22
CA HIS A 28 -8.16 3.94 7.44
C HIS A 28 -7.34 2.99 8.31
N ALA A 29 -8.01 2.34 9.26
CA ALA A 29 -7.44 1.29 10.12
C ALA A 29 -8.48 0.22 10.44
N LEU A 30 -8.02 -1.01 10.69
CA LEU A 30 -8.83 -2.10 11.25
C LEU A 30 -8.69 -2.12 12.78
N SER A 31 -7.50 -2.48 13.29
CA SER A 31 -7.23 -2.71 14.71
C SER A 31 -6.43 -1.59 15.39
N SER A 32 -5.70 -0.78 14.61
CA SER A 32 -4.84 0.30 15.15
C SER A 32 -5.62 1.61 15.34
N GLN A 33 -6.76 1.55 16.04
CA GLN A 33 -7.67 2.69 16.20
C GLN A 33 -7.02 3.84 16.97
N SER A 34 -6.38 3.55 18.11
CA SER A 34 -5.73 4.57 18.96
C SER A 34 -4.65 5.35 18.20
N GLU A 35 -3.89 4.65 17.35
CA GLU A 35 -2.85 5.27 16.54
C GLU A 35 -3.46 6.10 15.40
N ALA A 36 -4.56 5.63 14.80
CA ALA A 36 -5.28 6.38 13.77
C ALA A 36 -5.82 7.71 14.32
N TYR A 37 -6.49 7.67 15.48
CA TYR A 37 -7.01 8.89 16.12
C TYR A 37 -5.89 9.83 16.55
N ARG A 38 -4.81 9.34 17.19
CA ARG A 38 -3.65 10.17 17.54
C ARG A 38 -3.01 10.84 16.33
N LEU A 39 -2.92 10.12 15.21
CA LEU A 39 -2.40 10.67 13.97
C LEU A 39 -3.33 11.78 13.44
N ALA A 40 -4.64 11.55 13.40
CA ALA A 40 -5.62 12.54 12.98
C ALA A 40 -5.59 13.79 13.85
N ASP A 41 -5.55 13.62 15.19
CA ASP A 41 -5.47 14.74 16.15
C ASP A 41 -4.21 15.59 15.91
N THR A 42 -3.05 14.95 15.74
CA THR A 42 -1.79 15.65 15.45
C THR A 42 -1.88 16.46 14.16
N LEU A 43 -2.48 15.90 13.11
CA LEU A 43 -2.64 16.59 11.83
C LEU A 43 -3.65 17.74 11.92
N ASN A 44 -4.75 17.55 12.63
CA ASN A 44 -5.78 18.57 12.84
C ASN A 44 -5.30 19.73 13.75
N GLN A 45 -4.34 19.50 14.64
CA GLN A 45 -3.67 20.58 15.37
C GLN A 45 -2.88 21.50 14.43
N THR A 46 -2.32 20.97 13.35
CA THR A 46 -1.57 21.75 12.36
C THR A 46 -2.49 22.44 11.37
N ARG A 47 -3.55 21.76 10.94
CA ARG A 47 -4.56 22.28 10.01
C ARG A 47 -5.92 21.69 10.41
N PRO A 48 -6.82 22.49 11.02
CA PRO A 48 -8.14 22.01 11.45
C PRO A 48 -8.95 21.39 10.30
N ASP A 49 -9.79 20.42 10.63
CA ASP A 49 -10.74 19.75 9.72
C ASP A 49 -10.09 19.17 8.44
N SER A 50 -8.87 18.67 8.56
CA SER A 50 -8.08 18.16 7.41
C SER A 50 -7.69 16.69 7.51
N ALA A 51 -7.94 16.03 8.65
CA ALA A 51 -7.70 14.61 8.84
C ALA A 51 -8.92 13.96 9.51
N ALA A 52 -9.40 12.86 8.93
CA ALA A 52 -10.50 12.06 9.45
C ALA A 52 -10.05 10.60 9.60
N VAL A 53 -10.73 9.85 10.47
CA VAL A 53 -10.45 8.42 10.72
C VAL A 53 -11.62 7.58 10.21
N LEU A 54 -11.29 6.51 9.51
CA LEU A 54 -12.22 5.48 9.04
C LEU A 54 -11.79 4.13 9.63
N ILE A 55 -12.59 3.60 10.56
CA ILE A 55 -12.33 2.28 11.15
C ILE A 55 -13.23 1.26 10.47
N ALA A 56 -12.62 0.35 9.72
CA ALA A 56 -13.34 -0.70 9.02
C ALA A 56 -12.47 -1.94 8.78
N ASP A 57 -13.10 -3.11 8.66
CA ASP A 57 -12.46 -4.28 8.08
C ASP A 57 -12.62 -4.24 6.55
N LEU A 58 -11.55 -4.48 5.80
CA LEU A 58 -11.65 -4.57 4.34
C LEU A 58 -12.46 -5.78 3.86
N ALA A 59 -12.80 -6.71 4.74
CA ALA A 59 -13.74 -7.78 4.46
C ALA A 59 -15.17 -7.29 4.13
N VAL A 60 -15.49 -6.01 4.37
CA VAL A 60 -16.76 -5.38 3.93
C VAL A 60 -17.03 -5.55 2.43
N ILE A 61 -15.99 -5.80 1.62
CA ILE A 61 -16.14 -6.08 0.19
C ILE A 61 -16.88 -7.38 -0.13
N GLU A 62 -17.07 -8.26 0.85
CA GLU A 62 -17.79 -9.52 0.71
C GLU A 62 -19.32 -9.32 0.77
N ASP A 63 -19.79 -8.16 1.26
CA ASP A 63 -21.18 -7.80 1.41
C ASP A 63 -21.45 -6.44 0.74
N SER A 64 -22.49 -6.39 -0.11
CA SER A 64 -22.77 -5.18 -0.90
C SER A 64 -23.21 -3.99 -0.04
N ASP A 65 -24.00 -4.23 1.01
CA ASP A 65 -24.52 -3.16 1.87
C ASP A 65 -23.41 -2.63 2.78
N ALA A 66 -22.56 -3.54 3.32
CA ALA A 66 -21.39 -3.17 4.09
C ALA A 66 -20.37 -2.38 3.24
N LEU A 67 -20.14 -2.77 1.98
CA LEU A 67 -19.30 -2.04 1.07
C LEU A 67 -19.85 -0.64 0.75
N GLN A 68 -21.16 -0.53 0.55
CA GLN A 68 -21.82 0.76 0.35
C GLN A 68 -21.69 1.65 1.60
N GLY A 69 -21.85 1.09 2.79
CA GLY A 69 -21.61 1.77 4.06
C GLY A 69 -20.19 2.31 4.17
N PHE A 70 -19.18 1.49 3.84
CA PHE A 70 -17.79 1.92 3.79
C PHE A 70 -17.57 3.13 2.86
N VAL A 71 -18.18 3.11 1.67
CA VAL A 71 -18.08 4.23 0.71
C VAL A 71 -18.68 5.50 1.28
N GLN A 72 -19.85 5.42 1.92
CA GLN A 72 -20.50 6.58 2.55
C GLN A 72 -19.65 7.13 3.70
N ASP A 73 -19.12 6.27 4.55
CA ASP A 73 -18.25 6.68 5.66
C ASP A 73 -16.94 7.31 5.16
N ALA A 74 -16.37 6.78 4.06
CA ALA A 74 -15.17 7.35 3.44
C ALA A 74 -15.43 8.74 2.82
N LEU A 75 -16.62 8.99 2.31
CA LEU A 75 -16.99 10.28 1.71
C LEU A 75 -17.45 11.31 2.75
N SER A 76 -18.05 10.83 3.85
CA SER A 76 -18.70 11.68 4.87
C SER A 76 -17.84 12.86 5.35
N PRO A 77 -16.53 12.71 5.63
CA PRO A 77 -15.76 13.81 6.17
C PRO A 77 -15.55 14.97 5.18
N PHE A 78 -15.42 14.66 3.88
CA PHE A 78 -14.95 15.65 2.91
C PHE A 78 -15.76 15.71 1.61
N GLY A 79 -16.71 14.80 1.42
CA GLY A 79 -17.57 14.73 0.24
C GLY A 79 -16.88 14.29 -1.06
N GLN A 80 -15.54 14.09 -1.04
CA GLN A 80 -14.74 13.86 -2.24
C GLN A 80 -13.50 13.02 -1.93
N ILE A 81 -13.11 12.17 -2.88
CA ILE A 81 -11.85 11.42 -2.87
C ILE A 81 -11.16 11.61 -4.21
N ASP A 82 -10.03 12.32 -4.22
CA ASP A 82 -9.21 12.57 -5.41
C ASP A 82 -8.16 11.48 -5.63
N VAL A 83 -7.68 10.89 -4.53
CA VAL A 83 -6.62 9.87 -4.54
C VAL A 83 -7.00 8.75 -3.61
N LEU A 84 -7.03 7.53 -4.15
CA LEU A 84 -7.15 6.29 -3.40
C LEU A 84 -5.80 5.58 -3.33
N VAL A 85 -5.29 5.33 -2.12
CA VAL A 85 -4.03 4.61 -1.92
C VAL A 85 -4.31 3.25 -1.28
N HIS A 86 -4.06 2.18 -2.03
CA HIS A 86 -4.09 0.82 -1.52
C HIS A 86 -2.77 0.49 -0.83
N ASN A 87 -2.71 0.69 0.49
CA ASN A 87 -1.53 0.39 1.30
C ASN A 87 -1.76 -0.75 2.30
N ALA A 88 -3.00 -1.05 2.68
CA ALA A 88 -3.29 -2.18 3.57
C ALA A 88 -2.74 -3.48 2.99
N SER A 89 -2.07 -4.28 3.83
CA SER A 89 -1.46 -5.54 3.42
C SER A 89 -1.38 -6.52 4.59
N ARG A 90 -1.52 -7.81 4.27
CA ARG A 90 -1.15 -8.93 5.14
C ARG A 90 0.10 -9.58 4.57
N PHE A 91 1.06 -9.89 5.44
CA PHE A 91 2.34 -10.47 5.08
C PHE A 91 2.77 -11.49 6.13
N TYR A 92 2.74 -12.77 5.76
CA TYR A 92 3.24 -13.87 6.56
C TYR A 92 3.53 -15.09 5.67
N PRO A 93 4.40 -16.03 6.12
CA PRO A 93 4.80 -17.18 5.31
C PRO A 93 3.65 -18.17 5.10
N THR A 94 3.64 -18.78 3.93
CA THR A 94 2.72 -19.85 3.50
C THR A 94 3.51 -20.92 2.78
N ALA A 95 4.33 -21.68 3.53
CA ALA A 95 5.17 -22.72 2.97
C ALA A 95 4.32 -23.82 2.32
N MET A 96 4.83 -24.40 1.21
CA MET A 96 4.15 -25.52 0.54
C MET A 96 3.95 -26.68 1.53
N GLY A 97 2.76 -27.23 1.57
CA GLY A 97 2.35 -28.28 2.51
C GLY A 97 1.70 -27.76 3.81
N THR A 98 1.78 -26.44 4.12
CA THR A 98 1.14 -25.82 5.30
C THR A 98 0.09 -24.77 4.95
N ILE A 99 -0.21 -24.59 3.66
CA ILE A 99 -1.20 -23.60 3.20
C ILE A 99 -2.60 -24.03 3.63
N THR A 100 -3.29 -23.18 4.36
CA THR A 100 -4.69 -23.39 4.76
C THR A 100 -5.64 -22.55 3.90
N HIS A 101 -6.91 -22.96 3.83
CA HIS A 101 -7.95 -22.15 3.19
C HIS A 101 -8.08 -20.76 3.83
N SER A 102 -7.93 -20.67 5.14
CA SER A 102 -7.97 -19.38 5.86
C SER A 102 -6.83 -18.47 5.43
N ALA A 103 -5.59 -18.97 5.39
CA ALA A 103 -4.42 -18.19 4.95
C ALA A 103 -4.56 -17.73 3.48
N TRP A 104 -5.05 -18.61 2.61
CA TRP A 104 -5.37 -18.27 1.23
C TRP A 104 -6.38 -17.11 1.16
N ASN A 105 -7.53 -17.28 1.82
CA ASN A 105 -8.60 -16.30 1.78
C ASN A 105 -8.14 -14.95 2.33
N GLU A 106 -7.47 -14.92 3.48
CA GLU A 106 -7.03 -13.68 4.12
C GLU A 106 -6.00 -12.93 3.27
N LEU A 107 -4.99 -13.61 2.73
CA LEU A 107 -3.95 -12.99 1.92
C LEU A 107 -4.49 -12.49 0.58
N MET A 108 -5.33 -13.30 -0.10
CA MET A 108 -5.95 -12.91 -1.37
C MET A 108 -6.98 -11.79 -1.18
N LEU A 109 -7.79 -11.85 -0.12
CA LEU A 109 -8.75 -10.81 0.20
C LEU A 109 -8.06 -9.47 0.40
N THR A 110 -7.11 -9.42 1.33
CA THR A 110 -6.49 -8.14 1.73
C THR A 110 -5.59 -7.56 0.64
N ASN A 111 -4.79 -8.42 -0.05
CA ASN A 111 -3.76 -7.95 -0.96
C ASN A 111 -4.19 -7.86 -2.44
N ALA A 112 -5.33 -8.46 -2.83
CA ALA A 112 -5.78 -8.46 -4.23
C ALA A 112 -7.26 -8.09 -4.37
N LYS A 113 -8.18 -8.81 -3.71
CA LYS A 113 -9.63 -8.63 -3.90
C LYS A 113 -10.12 -7.29 -3.37
N ALA A 114 -9.71 -6.89 -2.16
CA ALA A 114 -10.13 -5.62 -1.57
C ALA A 114 -9.66 -4.41 -2.38
N PRO A 115 -8.40 -4.30 -2.83
CA PRO A 115 -7.98 -3.24 -3.75
C PRO A 115 -8.86 -3.13 -5.00
N LEU A 116 -9.20 -4.23 -5.65
CA LEU A 116 -10.03 -4.23 -6.85
C LEU A 116 -11.45 -3.72 -6.56
N LEU A 117 -12.13 -4.33 -5.58
CA LEU A 117 -13.53 -4.02 -5.31
C LEU A 117 -13.73 -2.64 -4.67
N LEU A 118 -12.78 -2.17 -3.85
CA LEU A 118 -12.79 -0.79 -3.36
C LEU A 118 -12.55 0.22 -4.48
N SER A 119 -11.65 -0.11 -5.43
CA SER A 119 -11.47 0.73 -6.63
C SER A 119 -12.76 0.84 -7.43
N GLN A 120 -13.46 -0.28 -7.64
CA GLN A 120 -14.75 -0.30 -8.32
C GLN A 120 -15.81 0.53 -7.57
N ALA A 121 -15.94 0.36 -6.26
CA ALA A 121 -16.94 1.05 -5.46
C ALA A 121 -16.72 2.57 -5.37
N LEU A 122 -15.46 3.01 -5.37
CA LEU A 122 -15.08 4.43 -5.33
C LEU A 122 -14.93 5.05 -6.73
N LEU A 123 -15.01 4.26 -7.80
CA LEU A 123 -14.78 4.71 -9.17
C LEU A 123 -15.62 5.93 -9.59
N PRO A 124 -16.94 6.01 -9.32
CA PRO A 124 -17.73 7.19 -9.72
C PRO A 124 -17.21 8.50 -9.14
N TYR A 125 -16.71 8.46 -7.91
CA TYR A 125 -16.16 9.63 -7.19
C TYR A 125 -14.78 10.02 -7.70
N LEU A 126 -13.93 9.04 -8.03
CA LEU A 126 -12.64 9.29 -8.65
C LEU A 126 -12.78 9.84 -10.07
N GLN A 127 -13.73 9.33 -10.86
CA GLN A 127 -14.01 9.83 -12.22
C GLN A 127 -14.51 11.28 -12.21
N ALA A 128 -15.37 11.63 -11.25
CA ALA A 128 -15.93 12.98 -11.14
C ALA A 128 -14.86 14.08 -10.97
N VAL A 129 -13.66 13.71 -10.48
CA VAL A 129 -12.57 14.66 -10.19
C VAL A 129 -11.30 14.38 -11.01
N HIS A 130 -11.34 13.49 -11.99
CA HIS A 130 -10.16 13.01 -12.73
C HIS A 130 -9.05 12.54 -11.78
N GLY A 131 -9.42 11.74 -10.78
CA GLY A 131 -8.58 11.29 -9.69
C GLY A 131 -7.55 10.25 -10.07
N CYS A 132 -6.92 9.63 -9.06
CA CYS A 132 -6.01 8.53 -9.31
C CYS A 132 -6.06 7.45 -8.22
N ILE A 133 -5.65 6.25 -8.60
CA ILE A 133 -5.44 5.09 -7.72
C ILE A 133 -3.96 4.79 -7.68
N ILE A 134 -3.41 4.60 -6.46
CA ILE A 134 -2.01 4.24 -6.27
C ILE A 134 -1.95 3.01 -5.37
N SER A 135 -1.24 1.97 -5.82
CA SER A 135 -1.13 0.69 -5.12
C SER A 135 0.27 0.48 -4.55
N VAL A 136 0.37 0.22 -3.24
CA VAL A 136 1.61 -0.21 -2.60
C VAL A 136 1.74 -1.73 -2.78
N LEU A 137 2.58 -2.11 -3.73
CA LEU A 137 2.85 -3.49 -4.13
C LEU A 137 4.05 -4.07 -3.34
N ASP A 138 4.97 -4.70 -4.06
CA ASP A 138 6.22 -5.27 -3.56
C ASP A 138 7.15 -5.53 -4.75
N ILE A 139 8.47 -5.40 -4.60
CA ILE A 139 9.44 -5.80 -5.64
C ILE A 139 9.38 -7.30 -5.95
N HIS A 140 8.82 -8.08 -5.07
CA HIS A 140 8.59 -9.52 -5.23
C HIS A 140 7.25 -9.87 -5.90
N ALA A 141 6.48 -8.87 -6.33
CA ALA A 141 5.23 -9.06 -7.08
C ALA A 141 5.42 -9.35 -8.57
N ASP A 142 6.63 -9.45 -9.03
CA ASP A 142 7.00 -9.72 -10.43
C ASP A 142 7.66 -11.11 -10.55
N ASP A 143 8.82 -11.19 -11.15
CA ASP A 143 9.57 -12.42 -11.45
C ASP A 143 10.52 -12.89 -10.31
N ARG A 144 10.47 -12.25 -9.14
CA ARG A 144 11.39 -12.48 -8.01
C ARG A 144 10.67 -12.86 -6.71
N PRO A 145 9.90 -13.96 -6.67
CA PRO A 145 9.06 -14.29 -5.53
C PRO A 145 9.88 -14.64 -4.27
N PHE A 146 9.35 -14.30 -3.10
CA PHE A 146 9.87 -14.79 -1.82
C PHE A 146 9.67 -16.31 -1.68
N VAL A 147 10.71 -17.01 -1.26
CA VAL A 147 10.61 -18.43 -0.89
C VAL A 147 9.75 -18.57 0.36
N GLY A 148 8.79 -19.49 0.35
CA GLY A 148 7.90 -19.75 1.49
C GLY A 148 6.70 -18.79 1.62
N TYR A 149 6.48 -17.88 0.67
CA TYR A 149 5.38 -16.89 0.68
C TYR A 149 4.47 -17.03 -0.55
N SER A 150 4.20 -18.25 -0.98
CA SER A 150 3.53 -18.52 -2.26
C SER A 150 2.21 -17.75 -2.43
N VAL A 151 1.33 -17.77 -1.42
CA VAL A 151 0.02 -17.08 -1.51
C VAL A 151 0.19 -15.56 -1.54
N TYR A 152 1.09 -15.01 -0.73
CA TYR A 152 1.40 -13.57 -0.75
C TYR A 152 1.94 -13.12 -2.11
N ASN A 153 2.90 -13.87 -2.67
CA ASN A 153 3.46 -13.57 -3.98
C ASN A 153 2.37 -13.55 -5.06
N MET A 154 1.49 -14.57 -5.06
CA MET A 154 0.36 -14.64 -6.00
C MET A 154 -0.59 -13.44 -5.83
N ALA A 155 -0.92 -13.07 -4.59
CA ALA A 155 -1.81 -11.94 -4.31
C ALA A 155 -1.21 -10.60 -4.77
N LYS A 156 0.09 -10.37 -4.53
CA LYS A 156 0.78 -9.15 -4.97
C LYS A 156 0.97 -9.11 -6.48
N SER A 157 1.21 -10.25 -7.14
CA SER A 157 1.27 -10.32 -8.60
C SER A 157 -0.11 -10.06 -9.24
N ALA A 158 -1.18 -10.61 -8.65
CA ALA A 158 -2.55 -10.29 -9.05
C ALA A 158 -2.86 -8.79 -8.91
N HIS A 159 -2.44 -8.18 -7.81
CA HIS A 159 -2.59 -6.73 -7.58
C HIS A 159 -1.78 -5.89 -8.60
N ARG A 160 -0.57 -6.32 -8.96
CA ARG A 160 0.22 -5.68 -10.03
C ARG A 160 -0.50 -5.73 -11.37
N THR A 161 -1.06 -6.90 -11.74
CA THR A 161 -1.86 -7.04 -12.96
C THR A 161 -3.11 -6.15 -12.92
N MET A 162 -3.77 -6.03 -11.75
CA MET A 162 -4.89 -5.10 -11.57
C MET A 162 -4.49 -3.66 -11.89
N VAL A 163 -3.33 -3.18 -11.41
CA VAL A 163 -2.84 -1.82 -11.71
C VAL A 163 -2.77 -1.59 -13.21
N GLN A 164 -2.18 -2.51 -13.96
CA GLN A 164 -2.02 -2.40 -15.42
C GLN A 164 -3.37 -2.49 -16.15
N SER A 165 -4.25 -3.40 -15.75
CA SER A 165 -5.57 -3.59 -16.34
C SER A 165 -6.45 -2.34 -16.14
N LEU A 166 -6.54 -1.86 -14.89
CA LEU A 166 -7.35 -0.69 -14.58
C LEU A 166 -6.78 0.60 -15.19
N ALA A 167 -5.46 0.70 -15.37
CA ALA A 167 -4.84 1.84 -16.06
C ALA A 167 -5.34 1.97 -17.50
N LEU A 168 -5.51 0.85 -18.21
CA LEU A 168 -6.05 0.82 -19.58
C LEU A 168 -7.57 1.08 -19.60
N GLU A 169 -8.28 0.45 -18.68
CA GLU A 169 -9.74 0.48 -18.63
C GLU A 169 -10.30 1.84 -18.18
N LEU A 170 -9.63 2.52 -17.25
CA LEU A 170 -10.12 3.75 -16.63
C LEU A 170 -9.58 5.04 -17.28
N ALA A 171 -8.59 4.93 -18.15
CA ALA A 171 -8.12 6.08 -18.93
C ALA A 171 -9.24 6.60 -19.87
N PRO A 172 -9.33 7.92 -20.12
CA PRO A 172 -8.48 8.99 -19.63
C PRO A 172 -8.95 9.61 -18.29
N THR A 173 -10.00 9.07 -17.66
CA THR A 173 -10.67 9.72 -16.53
C THR A 173 -9.99 9.48 -15.17
N VAL A 174 -9.41 8.28 -14.97
CA VAL A 174 -8.69 7.95 -13.73
C VAL A 174 -7.35 7.32 -14.08
N ARG A 175 -6.27 7.79 -13.47
CA ARG A 175 -4.94 7.19 -13.59
C ARG A 175 -4.75 6.11 -12.53
N VAL A 176 -4.07 5.03 -12.88
CA VAL A 176 -3.79 3.92 -11.95
C VAL A 176 -2.33 3.56 -12.03
N ASN A 177 -1.62 3.64 -10.91
CA ASN A 177 -0.18 3.34 -10.83
C ASN A 177 0.15 2.52 -9.58
N GLY A 178 1.34 1.95 -9.56
CA GLY A 178 1.86 1.17 -8.45
C GLY A 178 3.22 1.67 -7.98
N ILE A 179 3.54 1.33 -6.75
CA ILE A 179 4.86 1.46 -6.17
C ILE A 179 5.25 0.09 -5.65
N ALA A 180 6.46 -0.37 -5.96
CA ALA A 180 7.01 -1.62 -5.48
C ALA A 180 8.13 -1.32 -4.46
N PRO A 181 7.83 -1.31 -3.15
CA PRO A 181 8.82 -1.14 -2.11
C PRO A 181 9.82 -2.30 -2.07
N GLY A 182 11.08 -1.96 -1.77
CA GLY A 182 12.05 -2.91 -1.25
C GLY A 182 11.92 -3.07 0.27
N VAL A 183 13.05 -3.17 0.97
CA VAL A 183 13.06 -3.22 2.44
C VAL A 183 13.03 -1.80 2.98
N ASN A 184 11.88 -1.38 3.49
CA ASN A 184 11.66 -0.04 4.04
C ASN A 184 11.32 -0.05 5.54
N VAL A 185 10.96 -1.21 6.08
CA VAL A 185 10.65 -1.41 7.50
C VAL A 185 11.15 -2.79 7.88
N LEU A 186 12.02 -2.85 8.89
CA LEU A 186 12.42 -4.12 9.49
C LEU A 186 11.34 -4.62 10.47
N PRO A 187 11.29 -5.94 10.71
CA PRO A 187 10.49 -6.48 11.80
C PRO A 187 10.86 -5.84 13.15
N ASP A 188 9.91 -5.80 14.07
CA ASP A 188 10.16 -5.35 15.43
C ASP A 188 11.23 -6.25 16.06
N PRO A 189 12.30 -5.68 16.67
CA PRO A 189 13.36 -6.45 17.33
C PRO A 189 12.85 -7.36 18.46
N HIS A 190 11.66 -7.09 18.99
CA HIS A 190 11.03 -7.88 20.07
C HIS A 190 9.94 -8.83 19.56
N SER A 191 9.74 -8.96 18.23
CA SER A 191 8.78 -9.88 17.64
C SER A 191 9.41 -11.25 17.33
N ASP A 192 8.56 -12.27 17.18
CA ASP A 192 8.98 -13.62 16.72
C ASP A 192 9.61 -13.60 15.30
N GLN A 193 9.46 -12.49 14.58
CA GLN A 193 10.05 -12.27 13.26
C GLN A 193 11.32 -11.42 13.31
N ALA A 194 11.85 -11.13 14.51
CA ALA A 194 13.06 -10.35 14.67
C ALA A 194 14.23 -10.97 13.89
N ILE A 195 14.99 -10.13 13.22
CA ILE A 195 16.19 -10.55 12.48
C ILE A 195 17.47 -10.19 13.23
N SER A 196 18.48 -11.03 13.11
CA SER A 196 19.80 -10.77 13.72
C SER A 196 20.54 -9.63 13.02
N ASN A 197 21.53 -9.06 13.70
CA ASN A 197 22.40 -8.03 13.10
C ASN A 197 23.11 -8.54 11.82
N ALA A 198 23.47 -9.81 11.78
CA ALA A 198 24.08 -10.43 10.60
C ALA A 198 23.09 -10.50 9.44
N GLN A 199 21.84 -10.86 9.69
CA GLN A 199 20.78 -10.86 8.66
C GLN A 199 20.48 -9.44 8.18
N GLN A 200 20.43 -8.47 9.09
CA GLN A 200 20.26 -7.06 8.73
C GLN A 200 21.40 -6.55 7.84
N ALA A 201 22.66 -6.86 8.22
CA ALA A 201 23.82 -6.51 7.40
C ALA A 201 23.78 -7.16 6.02
N ALA A 202 23.38 -8.44 5.93
CA ALA A 202 23.21 -9.13 4.65
C ALA A 202 22.14 -8.47 3.77
N ILE A 203 21.03 -8.02 4.37
CA ILE A 203 20.01 -7.25 3.66
C ILE A 203 20.59 -5.95 3.12
N VAL A 204 21.26 -5.15 3.94
CA VAL A 204 21.88 -3.87 3.53
C VAL A 204 22.89 -4.10 2.42
N ASN A 205 23.75 -5.12 2.53
CA ASN A 205 24.73 -5.45 1.50
C ASN A 205 24.11 -5.88 0.16
N SER A 206 22.87 -6.37 0.18
CA SER A 206 22.12 -6.72 -1.04
C SER A 206 21.50 -5.51 -1.74
N ILE A 207 21.54 -4.32 -1.12
CA ILE A 207 20.97 -3.09 -1.65
C ILE A 207 22.09 -2.22 -2.23
N PRO A 208 22.08 -1.89 -3.53
CA PRO A 208 23.12 -1.04 -4.14
C PRO A 208 23.33 0.31 -3.42
N MET A 209 22.26 0.94 -2.93
CA MET A 209 22.35 2.18 -2.15
C MET A 209 22.86 2.00 -0.72
N GLN A 210 23.24 0.79 -0.30
CA GLN A 210 23.85 0.45 1.00
C GLN A 210 23.08 0.94 2.23
N ARG A 211 21.77 1.10 2.10
CA ARG A 211 20.84 1.40 3.19
C ARG A 211 19.47 0.76 2.96
N ILE A 212 18.76 0.51 4.03
CA ILE A 212 17.30 0.24 3.95
C ILE A 212 16.60 1.55 3.57
N GLY A 213 15.51 1.43 2.85
CA GLY A 213 14.61 2.56 2.62
C GLY A 213 13.91 3.00 3.90
N THR A 214 13.22 4.11 3.82
CA THR A 214 12.35 4.63 4.89
C THR A 214 10.90 4.66 4.42
N PRO A 215 9.92 4.74 5.33
CA PRO A 215 8.53 5.00 4.95
C PRO A 215 8.36 6.29 4.13
N ASP A 216 9.22 7.29 4.35
CA ASP A 216 9.17 8.57 3.63
C ASP A 216 9.63 8.42 2.17
N ASP A 217 10.62 7.55 1.87
CA ASP A 217 11.00 7.24 0.48
C ASP A 217 9.78 6.75 -0.34
N ILE A 218 8.87 5.98 0.29
CA ILE A 218 7.63 5.52 -0.34
C ILE A 218 6.61 6.64 -0.45
N ALA A 219 6.44 7.44 0.60
CA ALA A 219 5.49 8.54 0.63
C ALA A 219 5.78 9.59 -0.45
N ASP A 220 7.06 9.91 -0.68
CA ASP A 220 7.48 10.83 -1.74
C ASP A 220 7.08 10.32 -3.13
N CYS A 221 7.26 9.02 -3.38
CA CYS A 221 6.85 8.40 -4.65
C CYS A 221 5.32 8.40 -4.81
N VAL A 222 4.55 8.17 -3.73
CA VAL A 222 3.08 8.30 -3.74
C VAL A 222 2.67 9.71 -4.16
N LEU A 223 3.27 10.73 -3.55
CA LEU A 223 2.95 12.13 -3.88
C LEU A 223 3.35 12.51 -5.30
N TYR A 224 4.48 12.00 -5.79
CA TYR A 224 4.89 12.18 -7.17
C TYR A 224 3.82 11.60 -8.12
N LEU A 225 3.42 10.34 -7.95
CA LEU A 225 2.41 9.69 -8.78
C LEU A 225 1.02 10.35 -8.67
N ALA A 226 0.66 10.85 -7.50
CA ALA A 226 -0.58 11.58 -7.31
C ALA A 226 -0.67 12.83 -8.19
N ARG A 227 0.46 13.50 -8.44
CA ARG A 227 0.57 14.74 -9.22
C ARG A 227 0.95 14.55 -10.69
N ALA A 228 1.57 13.41 -11.03
CA ALA A 228 2.07 13.12 -12.38
C ALA A 228 0.91 12.84 -13.34
N SER A 229 0.42 13.85 -14.02
CA SER A 229 -0.79 13.81 -14.84
C SER A 229 -0.68 12.95 -16.10
N TYR A 230 0.53 12.58 -16.53
CA TYR A 230 0.77 11.80 -17.76
C TYR A 230 1.40 10.44 -17.49
N ILE A 231 1.23 9.91 -16.26
CA ILE A 231 1.69 8.58 -15.88
C ILE A 231 0.48 7.73 -15.47
N THR A 232 0.27 6.61 -16.17
CA THR A 232 -0.72 5.57 -15.83
C THR A 232 -0.20 4.20 -16.27
N GLY A 233 -0.50 3.16 -15.49
CA GLY A 233 -0.06 1.78 -15.72
C GLY A 233 1.37 1.46 -15.26
N GLU A 234 2.08 2.43 -14.70
CA GLU A 234 3.47 2.26 -14.26
C GLU A 234 3.56 1.70 -12.84
N VAL A 235 4.57 0.87 -12.61
CA VAL A 235 4.94 0.36 -11.28
C VAL A 235 6.39 0.72 -10.99
N ILE A 236 6.59 1.71 -10.12
CA ILE A 236 7.91 2.23 -9.78
C ILE A 236 8.51 1.44 -8.62
N ALA A 237 9.68 0.83 -8.83
CA ALA A 237 10.46 0.23 -7.76
C ALA A 237 11.09 1.32 -6.88
N VAL A 238 10.84 1.27 -5.56
CA VAL A 238 11.46 2.14 -4.55
C VAL A 238 12.21 1.26 -3.57
N ASP A 239 13.38 0.80 -3.96
CA ASP A 239 14.08 -0.31 -3.34
C ASP A 239 15.60 -0.14 -3.21
N GLY A 240 16.13 1.03 -3.56
CA GLY A 240 17.56 1.30 -3.58
C GLY A 240 18.35 0.49 -4.61
N GLY A 241 17.67 -0.02 -5.65
CA GLY A 241 18.26 -0.86 -6.71
C GLY A 241 18.28 -2.34 -6.35
N ARG A 242 17.69 -2.77 -5.23
CA ARG A 242 17.73 -4.16 -4.77
C ARG A 242 17.16 -5.15 -5.80
N SER A 243 16.08 -4.80 -6.46
CA SER A 243 15.46 -5.66 -7.48
C SER A 243 16.39 -5.98 -8.65
N LEU A 244 17.39 -5.15 -8.92
CA LEU A 244 18.37 -5.37 -9.98
C LEU A 244 19.44 -6.42 -9.59
N THR A 245 19.64 -6.66 -8.29
CA THR A 245 20.67 -7.55 -7.75
C THR A 245 20.14 -8.89 -7.27
N LEU A 246 18.82 -9.04 -7.12
CA LEU A 246 18.22 -10.27 -6.56
C LEU A 246 18.46 -11.54 -7.39
N ALA A 247 18.78 -11.43 -8.67
CA ALA A 247 19.01 -12.56 -9.57
C ALA A 247 20.48 -12.74 -9.98
N GLY A 248 21.36 -11.77 -9.68
CA GLY A 248 22.77 -11.82 -10.03
C GLY A 248 23.62 -11.77 -8.77
N GLY A 249 24.40 -12.81 -8.52
CA GLY A 249 25.38 -12.76 -7.43
C GLY A 249 26.30 -11.56 -7.63
N HIS A 250 26.71 -10.93 -6.52
CA HIS A 250 27.82 -10.00 -6.54
C HIS A 250 29.05 -10.69 -7.15
N MET A 251 29.49 -10.23 -8.30
CA MET A 251 30.89 -10.46 -8.67
C MET A 251 31.71 -9.62 -7.70
N SER A 252 32.38 -10.28 -6.75
CA SER A 252 33.43 -9.64 -5.97
C SER A 252 34.49 -9.13 -6.94
N VAL A 253 34.62 -7.83 -7.09
CA VAL A 253 35.75 -7.20 -7.76
C VAL A 253 36.86 -7.04 -6.74
#